data_2519421618682843253fb508b41b6d60
#
_entry.id   2519421618682843253fb508b41b6d60
#
_cell.length_a   1.000
_cell.length_b   1.000
_cell.length_c   1.000
_cell.angle_alpha   90.00
_cell.angle_beta   90.00
_cell.angle_gamma   90.00
#
_symmetry.space_group_name_H-M   'P 1'
#
loop_
_entity.id
_entity.type
_entity.pdbx_description
1 polymer ?
#
loop_
_entity_poly.entity_id
_entity_poly.type
_entity_poly.pdbx_seq_one_letter_code
_entity_poly.pdbx_strand_id
1 'polypeptide(L)'
;MKKHDYLFFLCVLVCFLPFFLSDAVYDAYKQFNASHGMVMSFIKFAILSTLGEVIGLRISTGVYHRSGFGILPRAFVWGLLGLGINMAFVVFSTGVPAFASYLGVQDASGIMSGPFSLDKVLLALAISVTMNTIFGPVFMTLHKVTDTHILATGGTLKGFFTPIPMGKILQGLNWKVQWGFVFKKTIPFFWIPAHTITFLLPGQYQVLFAALLGVALGIILSIAAVMSRKNNN
;
A
#
# COMPACT_ATOMS: atom_id res chain seq x y z
N MET A 1 21.72 14.24 -9.44
CA MET A 1 20.43 14.08 -10.14
C MET A 1 20.66 14.25 -11.64
N LYS A 2 19.99 13.43 -12.48
CA LYS A 2 20.06 13.53 -13.95
C LYS A 2 18.89 14.40 -14.45
N LYS A 3 18.94 14.92 -15.69
CA LYS A 3 17.83 15.72 -16.28
C LYS A 3 16.46 15.04 -16.15
N HIS A 4 16.41 13.72 -16.30
CA HIS A 4 15.17 12.94 -16.15
C HIS A 4 14.59 12.98 -14.73
N ASP A 5 15.42 13.19 -13.68
CA ASP A 5 14.94 13.29 -12.31
C ASP A 5 14.17 14.62 -12.10
N TYR A 6 14.67 15.71 -12.66
CA TYR A 6 13.98 17.00 -12.60
C TYR A 6 12.63 16.96 -13.35
N LEU A 7 12.62 16.34 -14.55
CA LEU A 7 11.40 16.20 -15.31
C LEU A 7 10.37 15.33 -14.55
N PHE A 8 10.81 14.22 -13.98
CA PHE A 8 9.94 13.35 -13.19
C PHE A 8 9.33 14.08 -11.99
N PHE A 9 10.14 14.79 -11.20
CA PHE A 9 9.64 15.56 -10.06
C PHE A 9 8.74 16.70 -10.49
N LEU A 10 9.03 17.36 -11.61
CA LEU A 10 8.16 18.40 -12.17
C LEU A 10 6.80 17.82 -12.57
N CYS A 11 6.76 16.66 -13.24
CA CYS A 11 5.49 16.00 -13.59
C CYS A 11 4.69 15.63 -12.34
N VAL A 12 5.34 15.05 -11.32
CA VAL A 12 4.68 14.74 -10.04
C VAL A 12 4.12 16.01 -9.40
N LEU A 13 4.94 17.07 -9.34
CA LEU A 13 4.52 18.35 -8.77
C LEU A 13 3.30 18.93 -9.51
N VAL A 14 3.35 18.99 -10.83
CA VAL A 14 2.24 19.52 -11.66
C VAL A 14 0.95 18.71 -11.46
N CYS A 15 1.05 17.39 -11.30
CA CYS A 15 -0.13 16.53 -11.03
C CYS A 15 -0.75 16.77 -9.66
N PHE A 16 0.06 17.02 -8.62
CA PHE A 16 -0.46 17.15 -7.25
C PHE A 16 -0.65 18.61 -6.81
N LEU A 17 0.04 19.55 -7.40
CA LEU A 17 -0.01 20.97 -7.04
C LEU A 17 -1.43 21.56 -7.03
N PRO A 18 -2.34 21.24 -7.98
CA PRO A 18 -3.70 21.78 -7.99
C PRO A 18 -4.50 21.47 -6.70
N PHE A 19 -4.23 20.34 -6.03
CA PHE A 19 -4.88 19.98 -4.77
C PHE A 19 -4.47 20.89 -3.60
N PHE A 20 -3.37 21.61 -3.73
CA PHE A 20 -2.85 22.54 -2.71
C PHE A 20 -3.10 24.01 -3.05
N LEU A 21 -3.32 24.33 -4.33
CA LEU A 21 -3.47 25.71 -4.82
C LEU A 21 -4.91 26.10 -5.11
N SER A 22 -5.85 25.14 -5.23
CA SER A 22 -7.22 25.41 -5.61
C SER A 22 -8.20 24.74 -4.63
N ASP A 23 -8.90 25.56 -3.84
CA ASP A 23 -9.95 25.08 -2.97
C ASP A 23 -11.04 24.32 -3.73
N ALA A 24 -11.39 24.78 -4.95
CA ALA A 24 -12.38 24.11 -5.78
C ALA A 24 -11.95 22.67 -6.16
N VAL A 25 -10.68 22.47 -6.52
CA VAL A 25 -10.13 21.13 -6.82
C VAL A 25 -10.10 20.25 -5.56
N TYR A 26 -9.67 20.83 -4.44
CA TYR A 26 -9.63 20.11 -3.17
C TYR A 26 -11.03 19.73 -2.66
N ASP A 27 -12.00 20.62 -2.79
CA ASP A 27 -13.40 20.38 -2.39
C ASP A 27 -14.06 19.33 -3.28
N ALA A 28 -13.85 19.40 -4.61
CA ALA A 28 -14.30 18.37 -5.54
C ALA A 28 -13.70 17.00 -5.20
N TYR A 29 -12.40 16.95 -4.88
CA TYR A 29 -11.75 15.73 -4.40
C TYR A 29 -12.38 15.19 -3.10
N LYS A 30 -12.61 16.04 -2.10
CA LYS A 30 -13.24 15.64 -0.83
C LYS A 30 -14.65 15.07 -1.05
N GLN A 31 -15.45 15.75 -1.85
CA GLN A 31 -16.81 15.32 -2.17
C GLN A 31 -16.82 13.98 -2.91
N PHE A 32 -15.99 13.84 -3.94
CA PHE A 32 -15.88 12.58 -4.69
C PHE A 32 -15.34 11.44 -3.81
N ASN A 33 -14.33 11.72 -2.96
CA ASN A 33 -13.79 10.73 -2.03
C ASN A 33 -14.83 10.26 -1.00
N ALA A 34 -15.70 11.15 -0.54
CA ALA A 34 -16.76 10.81 0.41
C ALA A 34 -17.87 9.96 -0.24
N SER A 35 -18.26 10.28 -1.48
CA SER A 35 -19.35 9.61 -2.18
C SER A 35 -18.92 8.32 -2.90
N HIS A 36 -17.63 8.19 -3.28
CA HIS A 36 -17.10 7.10 -4.09
C HIS A 36 -15.82 6.50 -3.51
N GLY A 37 -15.81 6.19 -2.21
CA GLY A 37 -14.63 5.75 -1.46
C GLY A 37 -13.90 4.56 -2.09
N MET A 38 -14.61 3.57 -2.64
CA MET A 38 -14.00 2.42 -3.32
C MET A 38 -13.28 2.83 -4.60
N VAL A 39 -13.92 3.65 -5.45
CA VAL A 39 -13.32 4.17 -6.69
C VAL A 39 -12.06 4.98 -6.36
N MET A 40 -12.14 5.84 -5.34
CA MET A 40 -10.98 6.62 -4.87
C MET A 40 -9.88 5.75 -4.30
N SER A 41 -10.21 4.64 -3.65
CA SER A 41 -9.18 3.68 -3.19
C SER A 41 -8.46 3.05 -4.37
N PHE A 42 -9.20 2.62 -5.40
CA PHE A 42 -8.58 2.14 -6.65
C PHE A 42 -7.62 3.17 -7.24
N ILE A 43 -8.07 4.41 -7.43
CA ILE A 43 -7.29 5.49 -8.04
C ILE A 43 -6.05 5.81 -7.21
N LYS A 44 -6.20 5.99 -5.90
CA LYS A 44 -5.08 6.32 -4.99
C LYS A 44 -3.98 5.26 -5.04
N PHE A 45 -4.36 3.99 -4.92
CA PHE A 45 -3.38 2.90 -4.96
C PHE A 45 -2.79 2.70 -6.35
N ALA A 46 -3.60 2.76 -7.41
CA ALA A 46 -3.12 2.67 -8.78
C ALA A 46 -2.04 3.72 -9.09
N ILE A 47 -2.22 4.94 -8.62
CA ILE A 47 -1.27 6.03 -8.87
C ILE A 47 -0.10 5.97 -7.88
N LEU A 48 -0.38 6.04 -6.58
CA LEU A 48 0.67 6.24 -5.56
C LEU A 48 1.55 5.00 -5.43
N SER A 49 0.99 3.80 -5.31
CA SER A 49 1.80 2.60 -5.13
C SER A 49 2.64 2.28 -6.37
N THR A 50 2.09 2.49 -7.57
CA THR A 50 2.86 2.37 -8.82
C THR A 50 3.96 3.43 -8.91
N LEU A 51 3.70 4.66 -8.47
CA LEU A 51 4.71 5.71 -8.37
C LEU A 51 5.84 5.28 -7.44
N GLY A 52 5.52 4.67 -6.29
CA GLY A 52 6.51 4.10 -5.36
C GLY A 52 7.38 3.02 -6.01
N GLU A 53 6.80 2.11 -6.79
CA GLU A 53 7.55 1.10 -7.53
C GLU A 53 8.45 1.69 -8.63
N VAL A 54 7.98 2.72 -9.34
CA VAL A 54 8.76 3.46 -10.35
C VAL A 54 9.95 4.18 -9.71
N ILE A 55 9.75 4.82 -8.55
CA ILE A 55 10.83 5.42 -7.77
C ILE A 55 11.82 4.34 -7.29
N GLY A 56 11.32 3.22 -6.79
CA GLY A 56 12.14 2.07 -6.38
C GLY A 56 12.98 1.51 -7.54
N LEU A 57 12.39 1.40 -8.74
CA LEU A 57 13.11 1.01 -9.95
C LEU A 57 14.22 2.03 -10.26
N ARG A 58 13.93 3.32 -10.19
CA ARG A 58 14.92 4.39 -10.42
C ARG A 58 16.08 4.30 -9.45
N ILE A 59 15.81 4.10 -8.16
CA ILE A 59 16.84 3.96 -7.12
C ILE A 59 17.72 2.74 -7.37
N SER A 60 17.11 1.61 -7.71
CA SER A 60 17.81 0.32 -7.82
C SER A 60 18.54 0.11 -9.15
N THR A 61 18.07 0.73 -10.24
CA THR A 61 18.57 0.47 -11.60
C THR A 61 19.01 1.72 -12.36
N GLY A 62 18.68 2.91 -11.87
CA GLY A 62 19.01 4.19 -12.51
C GLY A 62 18.07 4.62 -13.64
N VAL A 63 16.95 3.92 -13.86
CA VAL A 63 15.93 4.28 -14.87
C VAL A 63 14.52 4.25 -14.30
N TYR A 64 13.61 5.10 -14.82
CA TYR A 64 12.19 5.13 -14.42
C TYR A 64 11.33 4.09 -15.15
N HIS A 65 11.84 3.54 -16.23
CA HIS A 65 11.18 2.51 -17.02
C HIS A 65 12.20 1.57 -17.65
N ARG A 66 11.83 0.30 -17.73
CA ARG A 66 12.56 -0.73 -18.50
C ARG A 66 11.55 -1.67 -19.15
N SER A 67 11.93 -2.31 -20.26
CA SER A 67 11.13 -3.34 -20.89
C SER A 67 10.77 -4.45 -19.88
N GLY A 68 9.54 -4.91 -19.92
CA GLY A 68 9.03 -5.95 -19.02
C GLY A 68 8.61 -5.48 -17.61
N PHE A 69 8.85 -4.22 -17.23
CA PHE A 69 8.45 -3.72 -15.90
C PHE A 69 6.94 -3.63 -15.73
N GLY A 70 6.20 -3.21 -16.77
CA GLY A 70 4.74 -3.26 -16.79
C GLY A 70 4.06 -2.21 -15.90
N ILE A 71 4.31 -0.91 -16.13
CA ILE A 71 3.69 0.18 -15.34
C ILE A 71 2.16 0.08 -15.35
N LEU A 72 1.53 -0.09 -16.52
CA LEU A 72 0.06 -0.14 -16.62
C LEU A 72 -0.54 -1.37 -15.94
N PRO A 73 -0.04 -2.61 -16.15
CA PRO A 73 -0.49 -3.77 -15.38
C PRO A 73 -0.31 -3.59 -13.88
N ARG A 74 0.80 -3.01 -13.42
CA ARG A 74 1.04 -2.72 -12.00
C ARG A 74 0.03 -1.72 -11.44
N ALA A 75 -0.24 -0.64 -12.17
CA ALA A 75 -1.25 0.33 -11.77
C ALA A 75 -2.64 -0.31 -11.63
N PHE A 76 -3.02 -1.17 -12.57
CA PHE A 76 -4.28 -1.89 -12.48
C PHE A 76 -4.33 -2.84 -11.29
N VAL A 77 -3.28 -3.63 -11.06
CA VAL A 77 -3.17 -4.52 -9.89
C VAL A 77 -3.22 -3.73 -8.59
N TRP A 78 -2.46 -2.65 -8.48
CA TRP A 78 -2.49 -1.80 -7.28
C TRP A 78 -3.87 -1.19 -7.05
N GLY A 79 -4.58 -0.82 -8.11
CA GLY A 79 -5.98 -0.38 -8.00
C GLY A 79 -6.87 -1.47 -7.39
N LEU A 80 -6.80 -2.70 -7.88
CA LEU A 80 -7.55 -3.84 -7.34
C LEU A 80 -7.14 -4.15 -5.88
N LEU A 81 -5.86 -4.13 -5.59
CA LEU A 81 -5.35 -4.31 -4.23
C LEU A 81 -5.82 -3.19 -3.30
N GLY A 82 -5.94 -1.96 -3.81
CA GLY A 82 -6.50 -0.83 -3.08
C GLY A 82 -7.97 -1.02 -2.70
N LEU A 83 -8.78 -1.67 -3.54
CA LEU A 83 -10.13 -2.08 -3.18
C LEU A 83 -10.11 -3.07 -2.01
N GLY A 84 -9.21 -4.07 -2.06
CA GLY A 84 -9.03 -5.05 -0.98
C GLY A 84 -8.59 -4.41 0.33
N ILE A 85 -7.69 -3.42 0.28
CA ILE A 85 -7.23 -2.67 1.47
C ILE A 85 -8.39 -1.87 2.08
N ASN A 86 -9.19 -1.16 1.26
CA ASN A 86 -10.33 -0.41 1.77
C ASN A 86 -11.36 -1.35 2.41
N MET A 87 -11.68 -2.46 1.78
CA MET A 87 -12.53 -3.49 2.36
C MET A 87 -11.97 -3.99 3.70
N ALA A 88 -10.68 -4.32 3.77
CA ALA A 88 -10.04 -4.76 5.01
C ALA A 88 -10.11 -3.67 6.10
N PHE A 89 -9.89 -2.40 5.75
CA PHE A 89 -10.03 -1.29 6.69
C PHE A 89 -11.42 -1.25 7.31
N VAL A 90 -12.48 -1.32 6.50
CA VAL A 90 -13.86 -1.33 6.98
C VAL A 90 -14.12 -2.55 7.87
N VAL A 91 -13.76 -3.75 7.41
CA VAL A 91 -14.01 -5.00 8.15
C VAL A 91 -13.31 -5.00 9.50
N PHE A 92 -12.01 -4.67 9.54
CA PHE A 92 -11.24 -4.73 10.78
C PHE A 92 -11.50 -3.55 11.72
N SER A 93 -11.72 -2.33 11.18
CA SER A 93 -12.04 -1.17 12.03
C SER A 93 -13.44 -1.26 12.65
N THR A 94 -14.34 -2.06 12.09
CA THR A 94 -15.66 -2.34 12.66
C THR A 94 -15.64 -3.61 13.53
N GLY A 95 -15.05 -4.67 13.02
CA GLY A 95 -15.08 -6.00 13.65
C GLY A 95 -14.25 -6.09 14.92
N VAL A 96 -13.05 -5.48 14.94
CA VAL A 96 -12.17 -5.57 16.12
C VAL A 96 -12.73 -4.82 17.33
N PRO A 97 -13.28 -3.58 17.24
CA PRO A 97 -13.99 -2.96 18.35
C PRO A 97 -15.20 -3.76 18.80
N ALA A 98 -15.99 -4.33 17.88
CA ALA A 98 -17.10 -5.21 18.24
C ALA A 98 -16.62 -6.45 19.00
N PHE A 99 -15.53 -7.07 18.58
CA PHE A 99 -14.91 -8.19 19.28
C PHE A 99 -14.35 -7.78 20.64
N ALA A 100 -13.74 -6.61 20.76
CA ALA A 100 -13.27 -6.07 22.04
C ALA A 100 -14.46 -5.88 23.02
N SER A 101 -15.59 -5.39 22.53
CA SER A 101 -16.82 -5.29 23.33
C SER A 101 -17.33 -6.66 23.78
N TYR A 102 -17.28 -7.67 22.91
CA TYR A 102 -17.59 -9.06 23.28
C TYR A 102 -16.67 -9.60 24.39
N LEU A 103 -15.42 -9.17 24.44
CA LEU A 103 -14.47 -9.52 25.50
C LEU A 103 -14.61 -8.67 26.78
N GLY A 104 -15.58 -7.75 26.83
CA GLY A 104 -15.90 -6.96 28.03
C GLY A 104 -15.37 -5.52 28.01
N VAL A 105 -14.74 -5.04 26.90
CA VAL A 105 -14.37 -3.63 26.76
C VAL A 105 -15.64 -2.81 26.53
N GLN A 106 -15.96 -1.94 27.48
CA GLN A 106 -17.16 -1.09 27.39
C GLN A 106 -16.97 -0.03 26.30
N ASP A 107 -18.00 0.13 25.48
CA ASP A 107 -18.09 1.16 24.44
C ASP A 107 -16.86 1.28 23.53
N ALA A 108 -16.30 0.14 23.09
CA ALA A 108 -15.11 0.14 22.24
C ALA A 108 -15.28 0.94 20.93
N SER A 109 -16.49 0.98 20.36
CA SER A 109 -16.81 1.79 19.18
C SER A 109 -16.83 3.29 19.50
N GLY A 110 -17.35 3.67 20.65
CA GLY A 110 -17.33 5.05 21.14
C GLY A 110 -15.90 5.53 21.43
N ILE A 111 -15.06 4.68 22.01
CA ILE A 111 -13.62 4.97 22.19
C ILE A 111 -12.95 5.29 20.84
N MET A 112 -13.22 4.50 19.80
CA MET A 112 -12.61 4.73 18.46
C MET A 112 -13.08 6.03 17.79
N SER A 113 -14.33 6.43 18.01
CA SER A 113 -14.87 7.70 17.48
C SER A 113 -14.60 8.90 18.38
N GLY A 114 -14.23 8.67 19.64
CA GLY A 114 -13.96 9.70 20.64
C GLY A 114 -12.63 10.46 20.45
N PRO A 115 -12.28 11.33 21.41
CA PRO A 115 -11.02 12.05 21.42
C PRO A 115 -9.82 11.11 21.55
N PHE A 116 -8.61 11.65 21.32
CA PHE A 116 -7.37 10.89 21.51
C PHE A 116 -7.22 10.46 22.98
N SER A 117 -6.98 9.16 23.17
CA SER A 117 -6.79 8.55 24.49
C SER A 117 -5.91 7.32 24.37
N LEU A 118 -5.39 6.81 25.49
CA LEU A 118 -4.62 5.57 25.51
C LEU A 118 -5.47 4.37 25.02
N ASP A 119 -6.73 4.30 25.44
CA ASP A 119 -7.63 3.22 25.01
C ASP A 119 -7.87 3.24 23.51
N LYS A 120 -7.98 4.43 22.90
CA LYS A 120 -8.06 4.58 21.45
C LYS A 120 -6.79 4.08 20.76
N VAL A 121 -5.61 4.36 21.32
CA VAL A 121 -4.32 3.85 20.77
C VAL A 121 -4.26 2.33 20.89
N LEU A 122 -4.68 1.75 22.01
CA LEU A 122 -4.71 0.30 22.21
C LEU A 122 -5.67 -0.40 21.26
N LEU A 123 -6.86 0.16 21.04
CA LEU A 123 -7.81 -0.36 20.05
C LEU A 123 -7.29 -0.22 18.62
N ALA A 124 -6.70 0.93 18.26
CA ALA A 124 -6.06 1.11 16.95
C ALA A 124 -4.91 0.10 16.74
N LEU A 125 -4.12 -0.16 17.76
CA LEU A 125 -3.10 -1.21 17.73
C LEU A 125 -3.73 -2.60 17.56
N ALA A 126 -4.81 -2.92 18.26
CA ALA A 126 -5.52 -4.19 18.13
C ALA A 126 -6.07 -4.38 16.69
N ILE A 127 -6.68 -3.34 16.11
CA ILE A 127 -7.13 -3.33 14.71
C ILE A 127 -5.93 -3.60 13.78
N SER A 128 -4.84 -2.88 13.97
CA SER A 128 -3.64 -3.00 13.14
C SER A 128 -3.01 -4.39 13.24
N VAL A 129 -2.83 -4.91 14.46
CA VAL A 129 -2.27 -6.27 14.69
C VAL A 129 -3.15 -7.31 14.01
N THR A 130 -4.45 -7.29 14.26
CA THR A 130 -5.39 -8.29 13.72
C THR A 130 -5.42 -8.24 12.20
N MET A 131 -5.54 -7.06 11.62
CA MET A 131 -5.53 -6.89 10.16
C MET A 131 -4.22 -7.37 9.54
N ASN A 132 -3.08 -6.95 10.06
CA ASN A 132 -1.79 -7.27 9.45
C ASN A 132 -1.38 -8.73 9.65
N THR A 133 -1.85 -9.41 10.69
CA THR A 133 -1.57 -10.84 10.89
C THR A 133 -2.49 -11.75 10.08
N ILE A 134 -3.73 -11.35 9.84
CA ILE A 134 -4.72 -12.14 9.08
C ILE A 134 -4.69 -11.78 7.59
N PHE A 135 -4.90 -10.52 7.26
CA PHE A 135 -5.01 -10.06 5.87
C PHE A 135 -3.62 -9.83 5.23
N GLY A 136 -2.65 -9.33 5.98
CA GLY A 136 -1.34 -8.95 5.47
C GLY A 136 -0.60 -10.06 4.69
N PRO A 137 -0.45 -11.30 5.22
CA PRO A 137 0.23 -12.39 4.50
C PRO A 137 -0.46 -12.77 3.19
N VAL A 138 -1.79 -12.81 3.18
CA VAL A 138 -2.59 -13.11 1.98
C VAL A 138 -2.40 -12.01 0.94
N PHE A 139 -2.53 -10.76 1.35
CA PHE A 139 -2.36 -9.58 0.50
C PHE A 139 -0.95 -9.53 -0.12
N MET A 140 0.09 -9.67 0.68
CA MET A 140 1.49 -9.61 0.23
C MET A 140 1.84 -10.78 -0.70
N THR A 141 1.27 -11.96 -0.46
CA THR A 141 1.43 -13.12 -1.33
C THR A 141 0.74 -12.90 -2.67
N LEU A 142 -0.49 -12.40 -2.66
CA LEU A 142 -1.25 -12.09 -3.88
C LEU A 142 -0.53 -11.02 -4.72
N HIS A 143 -0.06 -9.95 -4.08
CA HIS A 143 0.75 -8.95 -4.77
C HIS A 143 2.01 -9.56 -5.39
N LYS A 144 2.71 -10.44 -4.68
CA LYS A 144 3.92 -11.11 -5.21
C LYS A 144 3.60 -12.03 -6.38
N VAL A 145 2.48 -12.73 -6.35
CA VAL A 145 2.01 -13.58 -7.46
C VAL A 145 1.72 -12.74 -8.70
N THR A 146 0.96 -11.66 -8.56
CA THR A 146 0.62 -10.77 -9.68
C THR A 146 1.86 -10.06 -10.24
N ASP A 147 2.78 -9.62 -9.39
CA ASP A 147 4.07 -9.05 -9.80
C ASP A 147 4.89 -10.05 -10.62
N THR A 148 4.98 -11.31 -10.15
CA THR A 148 5.69 -12.37 -10.86
C THR A 148 5.05 -12.67 -12.22
N HIS A 149 3.71 -12.69 -12.30
CA HIS A 149 2.98 -12.89 -13.55
C HIS A 149 3.22 -11.76 -14.55
N ILE A 150 3.16 -10.49 -14.09
CA ILE A 150 3.45 -9.30 -14.93
C ILE A 150 4.85 -9.42 -15.56
N LEU A 151 5.85 -9.74 -14.74
CA LEU A 151 7.23 -9.91 -15.24
C LEU A 151 7.35 -11.08 -16.23
N ALA A 152 6.73 -12.21 -15.93
CA ALA A 152 6.76 -13.42 -16.79
C ALA A 152 6.07 -13.21 -18.15
N THR A 153 5.11 -12.28 -18.22
CA THR A 153 4.34 -11.96 -19.44
C THR A 153 4.81 -10.69 -20.16
N GLY A 154 6.06 -10.26 -19.88
CA GLY A 154 6.71 -9.14 -20.54
C GLY A 154 6.17 -7.76 -20.17
N GLY A 155 5.42 -7.62 -19.07
CA GLY A 155 4.91 -6.35 -18.57
C GLY A 155 3.85 -5.69 -19.46
N THR A 156 3.18 -6.46 -20.30
CA THR A 156 2.13 -5.95 -21.19
C THR A 156 0.73 -6.18 -20.62
N LEU A 157 -0.23 -5.30 -20.95
CA LEU A 157 -1.64 -5.52 -20.56
C LEU A 157 -2.19 -6.82 -21.14
N LYS A 158 -1.91 -7.11 -22.42
CA LYS A 158 -2.34 -8.35 -23.06
C LYS A 158 -1.78 -9.58 -22.33
N GLY A 159 -0.50 -9.56 -21.96
CA GLY A 159 0.13 -10.65 -21.21
C GLY A 159 -0.47 -10.78 -19.81
N PHE A 160 -0.73 -9.68 -19.13
CA PHE A 160 -1.33 -9.68 -17.80
C PHE A 160 -2.72 -10.35 -17.77
N PHE A 161 -3.55 -10.15 -18.79
CA PHE A 161 -4.89 -10.78 -18.87
C PHE A 161 -4.86 -12.25 -19.33
N THR A 162 -3.68 -12.86 -19.49
CA THR A 162 -3.60 -14.31 -19.67
C THR A 162 -3.82 -15.03 -18.32
N PRO A 163 -4.24 -16.31 -18.33
CA PRO A 163 -4.47 -17.05 -17.09
C PRO A 163 -3.23 -17.09 -16.21
N ILE A 164 -3.37 -16.73 -14.94
CA ILE A 164 -2.28 -16.73 -13.96
C ILE A 164 -2.01 -18.17 -13.53
N PRO A 165 -0.83 -18.74 -13.77
CA PRO A 165 -0.48 -20.10 -13.34
C PRO A 165 -0.17 -20.10 -11.84
N MET A 166 -1.21 -19.85 -11.01
CA MET A 166 -1.14 -19.60 -9.58
C MET A 166 -0.31 -20.65 -8.84
N GLY A 167 -0.59 -21.93 -9.05
CA GLY A 167 0.12 -23.03 -8.37
C GLY A 167 1.62 -23.06 -8.70
N LYS A 168 1.97 -22.86 -9.98
CA LYS A 168 3.37 -22.80 -10.40
C LYS A 168 4.12 -21.61 -9.79
N ILE A 169 3.46 -20.44 -9.77
CA ILE A 169 4.08 -19.24 -9.18
C ILE A 169 4.25 -19.42 -7.67
N LEU A 170 3.24 -19.91 -6.95
CA LEU A 170 3.32 -20.13 -5.51
C LEU A 170 4.43 -21.11 -5.13
N GLN A 171 4.60 -22.21 -5.89
CA GLN A 171 5.70 -23.17 -5.70
C GLN A 171 7.08 -22.54 -5.96
N GLY A 172 7.17 -21.63 -6.92
CA GLY A 172 8.42 -20.95 -7.29
C GLY A 172 8.78 -19.74 -6.44
N LEU A 173 7.92 -19.31 -5.48
CA LEU A 173 8.24 -18.17 -4.62
C LEU A 173 9.42 -18.47 -3.69
N ASN A 174 10.26 -17.45 -3.48
CA ASN A 174 11.30 -17.52 -2.45
C ASN A 174 10.68 -17.39 -1.05
N TRP A 175 10.17 -18.49 -0.52
CA TRP A 175 9.52 -18.55 0.80
C TRP A 175 10.46 -18.19 1.95
N LYS A 176 11.77 -18.37 1.79
CA LYS A 176 12.76 -17.92 2.80
C LYS A 176 12.71 -16.40 2.95
N VAL A 177 12.61 -15.67 1.83
CA VAL A 177 12.46 -14.21 1.86
C VAL A 177 11.04 -13.82 2.27
N GLN A 178 10.02 -14.45 1.68
CA GLN A 178 8.62 -14.13 1.95
C GLN A 178 8.28 -14.31 3.44
N TRP A 179 8.67 -15.42 4.04
CA TRP A 179 8.46 -15.70 5.46
C TRP A 179 9.45 -14.94 6.35
N GLY A 180 10.76 -15.11 6.10
CA GLY A 180 11.82 -14.64 7.01
C GLY A 180 12.02 -13.13 7.03
N PHE A 181 11.66 -12.43 5.94
CA PHE A 181 11.77 -10.97 5.86
C PHE A 181 10.40 -10.31 5.77
N VAL A 182 9.59 -10.64 4.76
CA VAL A 182 8.32 -9.93 4.53
C VAL A 182 7.36 -10.13 5.69
N PHE A 183 7.07 -11.37 6.10
CA PHE A 183 6.12 -11.60 7.19
C PHE A 183 6.73 -11.35 8.56
N LYS A 184 7.91 -11.92 8.88
CA LYS A 184 8.50 -11.82 10.21
C LYS A 184 9.08 -10.45 10.57
N LYS A 185 9.45 -9.63 9.59
CA LYS A 185 10.09 -8.34 9.86
C LYS A 185 9.23 -7.17 9.42
N THR A 186 8.74 -7.14 8.16
CA THR A 186 8.01 -5.95 7.72
C THR A 186 6.62 -5.84 8.37
N ILE A 187 5.94 -6.95 8.63
CA ILE A 187 4.64 -6.88 9.31
C ILE A 187 4.79 -6.28 10.72
N PRO A 188 5.58 -6.86 11.66
CA PRO A 188 5.61 -6.35 13.03
C PRO A 188 6.33 -5.01 13.17
N PHE A 189 7.39 -4.75 12.38
CA PHE A 189 8.24 -3.57 12.60
C PHE A 189 7.90 -2.38 11.70
N PHE A 190 7.14 -2.58 10.62
CA PHE A 190 6.71 -1.49 9.75
C PHE A 190 5.17 -1.40 9.70
N TRP A 191 4.48 -2.46 9.25
CA TRP A 191 3.05 -2.36 8.96
C TRP A 191 2.19 -2.21 10.21
N ILE A 192 2.46 -2.94 11.29
CA ILE A 192 1.70 -2.81 12.53
C ILE A 192 1.82 -1.40 13.11
N PRO A 193 3.01 -0.82 13.35
CA PRO A 193 3.12 0.56 13.80
C PRO A 193 2.48 1.57 12.84
N ALA A 194 2.73 1.44 11.54
CA ALA A 194 2.23 2.35 10.52
C ALA A 194 0.70 2.33 10.41
N HIS A 195 0.07 1.14 10.42
CA HIS A 195 -1.38 1.03 10.40
C HIS A 195 -2.02 1.39 11.75
N THR A 196 -1.32 1.25 12.87
CA THR A 196 -1.80 1.82 14.14
C THR A 196 -2.00 3.32 14.00
N ILE A 197 -1.00 4.03 13.45
CA ILE A 197 -1.12 5.46 13.14
C ILE A 197 -2.27 5.69 12.14
N THR A 198 -2.37 4.86 11.10
CA THR A 198 -3.46 4.97 10.12
C THR A 198 -4.83 4.95 10.78
N PHE A 199 -5.09 4.02 11.70
CA PHE A 199 -6.38 3.91 12.38
C PHE A 199 -6.65 5.00 13.42
N LEU A 200 -5.64 5.76 13.82
CA LEU A 200 -5.81 6.97 14.63
C LEU A 200 -6.21 8.21 13.80
N LEU A 201 -5.97 8.17 12.49
CA LEU A 201 -6.36 9.25 11.59
C LEU A 201 -7.87 9.25 11.32
N PRO A 202 -8.46 10.42 11.00
CA PRO A 202 -9.83 10.49 10.49
C PRO A 202 -10.00 9.58 9.26
N GLY A 203 -11.14 8.86 9.19
CA GLY A 203 -11.38 7.81 8.19
C GLY A 203 -11.12 8.23 6.74
N GLN A 204 -11.43 9.49 6.40
CA GLN A 204 -11.21 10.06 5.05
C GLN A 204 -9.74 10.09 4.60
N TYR A 205 -8.78 10.05 5.54
CA TYR A 205 -7.34 10.09 5.26
C TYR A 205 -6.67 8.72 5.32
N GLN A 206 -7.31 7.71 5.93
CA GLN A 206 -6.70 6.41 6.20
C GLN A 206 -6.21 5.71 4.91
N VAL A 207 -7.05 5.65 3.88
CA VAL A 207 -6.70 5.02 2.60
C VAL A 207 -5.59 5.79 1.87
N LEU A 208 -5.60 7.11 1.92
CA LEU A 208 -4.53 7.93 1.33
C LEU A 208 -3.21 7.69 2.06
N PHE A 209 -3.24 7.69 3.38
CA PHE A 209 -2.05 7.45 4.20
C PHE A 209 -1.47 6.05 3.94
N ALA A 210 -2.33 5.02 3.86
CA ALA A 210 -1.90 3.66 3.53
C ALA A 210 -1.23 3.56 2.14
N ALA A 211 -1.75 4.25 1.13
CA ALA A 211 -1.12 4.30 -0.19
C ALA A 211 0.26 4.99 -0.15
N LEU A 212 0.40 6.06 0.65
CA LEU A 212 1.70 6.73 0.87
C LEU A 212 2.69 5.85 1.64
N LEU A 213 2.24 5.03 2.59
CA LEU A 213 3.10 4.05 3.26
C LEU A 213 3.68 3.03 2.27
N GLY A 214 2.92 2.62 1.26
CA GLY A 214 3.42 1.77 0.18
C GLY A 214 4.57 2.42 -0.59
N VAL A 215 4.45 3.73 -0.90
CA VAL A 215 5.54 4.52 -1.52
C VAL A 215 6.77 4.54 -0.61
N ALA A 216 6.58 4.87 0.67
CA ALA A 216 7.67 4.96 1.64
C ALA A 216 8.42 3.63 1.79
N LEU A 217 7.69 2.52 1.93
CA LEU A 217 8.30 1.20 2.04
C LEU A 217 9.06 0.82 0.77
N GLY A 218 8.50 1.08 -0.41
CA GLY A 218 9.17 0.82 -1.69
C GLY A 218 10.51 1.57 -1.80
N ILE A 219 10.55 2.83 -1.38
CA ILE A 219 11.78 3.64 -1.34
C ILE A 219 12.80 3.07 -0.34
N ILE A 220 12.37 2.78 0.90
CA ILE A 220 13.23 2.25 1.97
C ILE A 220 13.87 0.93 1.54
N LEU A 221 13.08 -0.01 1.00
CA LEU A 221 13.58 -1.30 0.55
C LEU A 221 14.55 -1.18 -0.63
N SER A 222 14.29 -0.24 -1.54
CA SER A 222 15.17 0.00 -2.69
C SER A 222 16.51 0.57 -2.25
N ILE A 223 16.53 1.52 -1.31
CA ILE A 223 17.76 2.08 -0.72
C ILE A 223 18.54 0.98 0.02
N ALA A 224 17.86 0.20 0.86
CA ALA A 224 18.48 -0.91 1.61
C ALA A 224 19.13 -1.93 0.67
N ALA A 225 18.46 -2.29 -0.45
CA ALA A 225 19.02 -3.19 -1.45
C ALA A 225 20.28 -2.64 -2.15
N VAL A 226 20.32 -1.33 -2.44
CA VAL A 226 21.51 -0.67 -3.02
C VAL A 226 22.67 -0.64 -2.02
N MET A 227 22.39 -0.33 -0.76
CA MET A 227 23.43 -0.31 0.30
C MET A 227 24.02 -1.70 0.54
N SER A 228 23.17 -2.74 0.59
CA SER A 228 23.63 -4.13 0.77
C SER A 228 24.56 -4.59 -0.36
N ARG A 229 24.29 -4.19 -1.61
CA ARG A 229 25.18 -4.50 -2.74
C ARG A 229 26.53 -3.82 -2.64
N LYS A 230 26.59 -2.58 -2.14
CA LYS A 230 27.84 -1.83 -1.96
C LYS A 230 28.74 -2.41 -0.87
N ASN A 231 28.16 -3.02 0.15
CA ASN A 231 28.93 -3.59 1.26
C ASN A 231 29.47 -5.00 0.94
N ASN A 232 28.98 -5.62 -0.14
CA ASN A 232 29.41 -6.95 -0.58
C ASN A 232 30.39 -6.93 -1.76
N ASN A 233 30.73 -5.75 -2.28
CA ASN A 233 31.75 -5.47 -3.28
C ASN A 233 32.95 -4.73 -2.66
#